data_171e22ef7b3d99f3c7d6c199ab1925ad
#
_entry.id   171e22ef7b3d99f3c7d6c199ab1925ad
#
_cell.length_a   1.000
_cell.length_b   1.000
_cell.length_c   1.000
_cell.angle_alpha   90.00
_cell.angle_beta   90.00
_cell.angle_gamma   90.00
#
_symmetry.space_group_name_H-M   'P 1'
#
loop_
_entity.id
_entity.type
_entity.pdbx_description
1 polymer ?
#
loop_
_entity_poly.entity_id
_entity_poly.type
_entity_poly.pdbx_seq_one_letter_code
_entity_poly.pdbx_strand_id
1 'polypeptide(L)'
;MKKYKSIGKLLAVSFLTAAIASACTEDAMDKINENPNNPLDAPAKFLITDLGVNTGFSTVGGDFSLYSSVYIEHETGISNQLYRAEVRSGEPTTATTYNNAWINVYSNIKNAKIVIKKCEEDPSEKGNVVTEAIAKILLAYNGAVAADVFGNTPYSQTGILNPDGTPMYMQPKIDTQESIYQEVMQNLDDAITLLNNCLLYTSP
;
A
#
# COMPACT_ATOMS: atom_id res chain seq x y z
N MET A 1 -64.00 -1.48 -32.74
CA MET A 1 -63.28 -2.38 -31.79
C MET A 1 -61.79 -2.63 -32.09
N LYS A 2 -61.28 -2.53 -33.32
CA LYS A 2 -59.86 -2.77 -33.65
C LYS A 2 -58.91 -1.64 -33.12
N LYS A 3 -59.33 -0.38 -33.12
CA LYS A 3 -58.50 0.78 -32.66
C LYS A 3 -58.14 0.73 -31.16
N TYR A 4 -59.03 0.29 -30.31
CA TYR A 4 -58.77 0.24 -28.86
C TYR A 4 -57.80 -0.93 -28.47
N LYS A 5 -57.79 -2.01 -29.25
CA LYS A 5 -56.81 -3.10 -29.03
C LYS A 5 -55.39 -2.68 -29.40
N SER A 6 -55.22 -1.76 -30.36
CA SER A 6 -53.89 -1.25 -30.74
C SER A 6 -53.36 -0.25 -29.69
N ILE A 7 -54.19 0.58 -29.12
CA ILE A 7 -53.80 1.54 -28.07
C ILE A 7 -53.39 0.80 -26.80
N GLY A 8 -54.12 -0.22 -26.41
CA GLY A 8 -53.76 -1.06 -25.25
C GLY A 8 -52.40 -1.77 -25.41
N LYS A 9 -52.10 -2.23 -26.63
CA LYS A 9 -50.76 -2.82 -26.87
C LYS A 9 -49.64 -1.79 -26.83
N LEU A 10 -49.88 -0.56 -27.34
CA LEU A 10 -48.90 0.51 -27.29
C LEU A 10 -48.62 0.95 -25.82
N LEU A 11 -49.63 1.06 -24.99
CA LEU A 11 -49.52 1.40 -23.59
C LEU A 11 -48.78 0.27 -22.80
N ALA A 12 -49.07 -0.98 -23.10
CA ALA A 12 -48.36 -2.11 -22.47
C ALA A 12 -46.87 -2.17 -22.84
N VAL A 13 -46.51 -1.89 -24.08
CA VAL A 13 -45.12 -1.80 -24.52
C VAL A 13 -44.39 -0.63 -23.88
N SER A 14 -45.04 0.54 -23.81
CA SER A 14 -44.50 1.73 -23.17
C SER A 14 -44.28 1.54 -21.66
N PHE A 15 -45.16 0.82 -20.98
CA PHE A 15 -44.99 0.49 -19.57
C PHE A 15 -43.88 -0.52 -19.34
N LEU A 16 -43.70 -1.48 -20.23
CA LEU A 16 -42.64 -2.49 -20.16
C LEU A 16 -41.25 -1.86 -20.43
N THR A 17 -41.13 -0.94 -21.37
CA THR A 17 -39.89 -0.19 -21.62
C THR A 17 -39.51 0.75 -20.47
N ALA A 18 -40.47 1.38 -19.82
CA ALA A 18 -40.23 2.22 -18.65
C ALA A 18 -39.75 1.39 -17.43
N ALA A 19 -40.27 0.18 -17.25
CA ALA A 19 -39.85 -0.73 -16.18
C ALA A 19 -38.42 -1.27 -16.38
N ILE A 20 -37.99 -1.47 -17.63
CA ILE A 20 -36.63 -1.94 -17.94
C ILE A 20 -35.61 -0.78 -17.76
N ALA A 21 -35.99 0.46 -18.03
CA ALA A 21 -35.11 1.63 -17.86
C ALA A 21 -34.83 1.97 -16.39
N SER A 22 -35.67 1.53 -15.44
CA SER A 22 -35.47 1.73 -13.99
C SER A 22 -34.67 0.60 -13.31
N ALA A 23 -34.31 -0.47 -14.04
CA ALA A 23 -33.59 -1.62 -13.47
C ALA A 23 -32.09 -1.40 -13.28
N CYS A 24 -31.53 -0.34 -13.90
CA CYS A 24 -30.13 0.04 -13.72
C CYS A 24 -30.05 1.37 -12.97
N THR A 25 -30.35 1.38 -11.68
CA THR A 25 -29.99 2.52 -10.84
C THR A 25 -28.51 2.43 -10.47
N GLU A 26 -27.78 3.53 -10.50
CA GLU A 26 -26.37 3.62 -10.06
C GLU A 26 -26.19 2.99 -8.68
N ASP A 27 -27.10 3.22 -7.76
CA ASP A 27 -27.10 2.61 -6.41
C ASP A 27 -27.05 1.07 -6.38
N ALA A 28 -27.66 0.40 -7.37
CA ALA A 28 -27.62 -1.06 -7.46
C ALA A 28 -26.28 -1.56 -8.00
N MET A 29 -25.69 -0.82 -8.94
CA MET A 29 -24.36 -1.14 -9.49
C MET A 29 -23.27 -0.84 -8.47
N ASP A 30 -23.38 0.24 -7.71
CA ASP A 30 -22.43 0.59 -6.64
C ASP A 30 -22.40 -0.48 -5.54
N LYS A 31 -23.56 -0.99 -5.12
CA LYS A 31 -23.65 -2.10 -4.14
C LYS A 31 -23.07 -3.42 -4.65
N ILE A 32 -23.16 -3.69 -5.96
CA ILE A 32 -22.56 -4.89 -6.56
C ILE A 32 -21.04 -4.74 -6.67
N ASN A 33 -20.54 -3.53 -6.83
CA ASN A 33 -19.13 -3.21 -6.89
C ASN A 33 -18.45 -3.10 -5.51
N GLU A 34 -19.22 -3.01 -4.42
CA GLU A 34 -18.67 -3.15 -3.07
C GLU A 34 -18.16 -4.57 -2.89
N ASN A 35 -16.85 -4.74 -2.92
CA ASN A 35 -16.23 -6.04 -2.63
C ASN A 35 -16.22 -6.26 -1.10
N PRO A 36 -17.07 -7.15 -0.56
CA PRO A 36 -17.14 -7.38 0.89
C PRO A 36 -15.86 -7.99 1.46
N ASN A 37 -14.99 -8.54 0.59
CA ASN A 37 -13.70 -9.10 0.97
C ASN A 37 -12.56 -8.09 0.92
N ASN A 38 -12.82 -6.87 0.47
CA ASN A 38 -11.84 -5.78 0.44
C ASN A 38 -12.48 -4.53 1.05
N PRO A 39 -12.58 -4.47 2.39
CA PRO A 39 -13.18 -3.34 3.07
C PRO A 39 -12.41 -2.06 2.70
N LEU A 40 -13.14 -1.00 2.34
CA LEU A 40 -12.58 0.31 2.01
C LEU A 40 -11.82 0.92 3.19
N ASP A 41 -12.11 0.46 4.39
CA ASP A 41 -11.46 0.88 5.62
C ASP A 41 -11.22 -0.32 6.56
N ALA A 42 -9.95 -0.59 6.86
CA ALA A 42 -9.53 -1.62 7.80
C ALA A 42 -8.97 -0.98 9.08
N PRO A 43 -9.32 -1.50 10.28
CA PRO A 43 -8.71 -1.05 11.53
C PRO A 43 -7.19 -1.11 11.51
N ALA A 44 -6.53 -0.13 12.15
CA ALA A 44 -5.07 0.01 12.20
C ALA A 44 -4.36 -1.27 12.68
N LYS A 45 -4.97 -2.00 13.61
CA LYS A 45 -4.42 -3.27 14.13
C LYS A 45 -4.24 -4.37 13.07
N PHE A 46 -5.09 -4.41 12.05
CA PHE A 46 -4.95 -5.37 10.95
C PHE A 46 -3.91 -4.89 9.94
N LEU A 47 -3.92 -3.60 9.65
CA LEU A 47 -2.95 -3.00 8.72
C LEU A 47 -1.52 -3.10 9.27
N ILE A 48 -1.31 -2.89 10.59
CA ILE A 48 0.02 -2.99 11.18
C ILE A 48 0.54 -4.44 11.19
N THR A 49 -0.35 -5.41 11.36
CA THR A 49 0.00 -6.83 11.29
C THR A 49 0.43 -7.21 9.88
N ASP A 50 -0.34 -6.81 8.87
CA ASP A 50 -0.01 -7.03 7.46
C ASP A 50 1.31 -6.35 7.08
N LEU A 51 1.48 -5.09 7.49
CA LEU A 51 2.70 -4.32 7.27
C LEU A 51 3.94 -5.01 7.88
N GLY A 52 3.83 -5.52 9.11
CA GLY A 52 4.92 -6.24 9.77
C GLY A 52 5.29 -7.52 9.04
N VAL A 53 4.28 -8.32 8.65
CA VAL A 53 4.48 -9.56 7.90
C VAL A 53 5.10 -9.28 6.52
N ASN A 54 4.55 -8.33 5.78
CA ASN A 54 5.06 -7.96 4.46
C ASN A 54 6.47 -7.37 4.53
N THR A 55 6.78 -6.56 5.52
CA THR A 55 8.16 -6.07 5.72
C THR A 55 9.12 -7.24 5.97
N GLY A 56 8.75 -8.19 6.84
CA GLY A 56 9.58 -9.35 7.13
C GLY A 56 9.82 -10.25 5.91
N PHE A 57 8.76 -10.65 5.22
CA PHE A 57 8.87 -11.60 4.11
C PHE A 57 9.31 -10.97 2.79
N SER A 58 8.90 -9.74 2.51
CA SER A 58 9.11 -9.14 1.19
C SER A 58 10.26 -8.15 1.13
N THR A 59 10.51 -7.40 2.21
CA THR A 59 11.62 -6.44 2.25
C THR A 59 12.87 -7.09 2.84
N VAL A 60 12.77 -7.74 4.00
CA VAL A 60 13.93 -8.38 4.65
C VAL A 60 14.31 -9.68 3.96
N GLY A 61 13.34 -10.57 3.73
CA GLY A 61 13.56 -11.92 3.21
C GLY A 61 13.36 -12.07 1.70
N GLY A 62 13.02 -10.98 0.98
CA GLY A 62 12.69 -11.03 -0.44
C GLY A 62 13.89 -10.88 -1.39
N ASP A 63 13.60 -10.37 -2.59
CA ASP A 63 14.57 -10.26 -3.68
C ASP A 63 15.83 -9.48 -3.29
N PHE A 64 15.72 -8.42 -2.48
CA PHE A 64 16.89 -7.67 -2.02
C PHE A 64 17.88 -8.54 -1.25
N SER A 65 17.38 -9.37 -0.32
CA SER A 65 18.22 -10.26 0.46
C SER A 65 18.89 -11.31 -0.42
N LEU A 66 18.09 -11.97 -1.28
CA LEU A 66 18.58 -13.05 -2.16
C LEU A 66 19.64 -12.55 -3.14
N TYR A 67 19.39 -11.47 -3.83
CA TYR A 67 20.36 -10.96 -4.81
C TYR A 67 21.57 -10.31 -4.15
N SER A 68 21.36 -9.58 -3.03
CA SER A 68 22.48 -8.97 -2.32
C SER A 68 23.44 -10.01 -1.77
N SER A 69 22.95 -11.14 -1.23
CA SER A 69 23.82 -12.20 -0.70
C SER A 69 24.70 -12.85 -1.77
N VAL A 70 24.16 -12.97 -3.00
CA VAL A 70 24.96 -13.45 -4.15
C VAL A 70 25.95 -12.37 -4.62
N TYR A 71 25.51 -11.10 -4.70
CA TYR A 71 26.39 -10.02 -5.16
C TYR A 71 27.59 -9.77 -4.24
N ILE A 72 27.41 -9.95 -2.93
CA ILE A 72 28.51 -9.84 -1.93
C ILE A 72 29.20 -11.16 -1.65
N GLU A 73 28.92 -12.22 -2.43
CA GLU A 73 29.57 -13.53 -2.35
C GLU A 73 29.37 -14.28 -1.02
N HIS A 74 28.27 -13.97 -0.29
CA HIS A 74 27.85 -14.75 0.88
C HIS A 74 27.18 -16.07 0.49
N GLU A 75 26.53 -16.11 -0.66
CA GLU A 75 25.88 -17.28 -1.24
C GLU A 75 26.29 -17.44 -2.70
N THR A 76 26.31 -18.69 -3.18
CA THR A 76 26.61 -18.99 -4.58
C THR A 76 25.31 -19.20 -5.36
N GLY A 77 25.13 -18.45 -6.43
CA GLY A 77 24.00 -18.59 -7.33
C GLY A 77 24.20 -19.75 -8.30
N ILE A 78 23.60 -20.90 -8.04
CA ILE A 78 23.83 -22.13 -8.83
C ILE A 78 22.83 -22.35 -9.96
N SER A 79 21.69 -21.61 -9.99
CA SER A 79 20.62 -21.85 -10.95
C SER A 79 19.83 -20.60 -11.29
N ASN A 80 19.26 -20.55 -12.49
CA ASN A 80 18.32 -19.52 -12.97
C ASN A 80 18.82 -18.08 -12.75
N GLN A 81 18.00 -17.26 -12.10
CA GLN A 81 18.27 -15.84 -11.88
C GLN A 81 19.48 -15.62 -10.95
N LEU A 82 19.63 -16.43 -9.90
CA LEU A 82 20.75 -16.33 -8.99
C LEU A 82 22.07 -16.71 -9.65
N TYR A 83 22.08 -17.68 -10.59
CA TYR A 83 23.27 -17.98 -11.38
C TYR A 83 23.66 -16.79 -12.28
N ARG A 84 22.68 -16.10 -12.88
CA ARG A 84 22.97 -14.90 -13.66
C ARG A 84 23.58 -13.79 -12.81
N ALA A 85 23.07 -13.62 -11.59
CA ALA A 85 23.63 -12.68 -10.62
C ALA A 85 25.06 -13.08 -10.24
N GLU A 86 25.33 -14.36 -9.98
CA GLU A 86 26.65 -14.92 -9.68
C GLU A 86 27.68 -14.60 -10.76
N VAL A 87 27.35 -14.90 -12.02
CA VAL A 87 28.28 -14.70 -13.14
C VAL A 87 28.23 -13.29 -13.72
N ARG A 88 27.45 -12.38 -13.15
CA ARG A 88 27.26 -11.00 -13.63
C ARG A 88 26.84 -10.93 -15.10
N SER A 89 26.10 -11.93 -15.59
CA SER A 89 25.68 -11.99 -16.98
C SER A 89 24.18 -11.78 -17.11
N GLY A 90 23.79 -10.97 -18.11
CA GLY A 90 22.38 -10.74 -18.40
C GLY A 90 21.65 -9.96 -17.31
N GLU A 91 22.35 -9.06 -16.65
CA GLU A 91 21.72 -8.04 -15.80
C GLU A 91 20.60 -7.39 -16.60
N PRO A 92 19.35 -7.40 -16.12
CA PRO A 92 18.25 -6.90 -16.90
C PRO A 92 18.40 -5.39 -17.10
N THR A 93 18.43 -4.98 -18.33
CA THR A 93 18.31 -3.56 -18.72
C THR A 93 16.88 -3.04 -18.50
N THR A 94 15.96 -3.94 -18.22
CA THR A 94 14.56 -3.67 -17.88
C THR A 94 14.25 -4.33 -16.54
N ALA A 95 13.50 -3.62 -15.71
CA ALA A 95 13.20 -3.95 -14.31
C ALA A 95 12.45 -5.28 -14.13
N THR A 96 13.12 -6.40 -14.22
CA THR A 96 12.51 -7.71 -13.93
C THR A 96 13.00 -8.30 -12.62
N THR A 97 14.25 -8.05 -12.23
CA THR A 97 14.89 -8.65 -11.05
C THR A 97 14.38 -8.05 -9.75
N TYR A 98 14.26 -6.71 -9.67
CA TYR A 98 13.86 -6.01 -8.46
C TYR A 98 12.42 -5.46 -8.51
N ASN A 99 11.63 -5.88 -9.47
CA ASN A 99 10.28 -5.36 -9.64
C ASN A 99 9.36 -5.68 -8.43
N ASN A 100 9.43 -6.91 -7.91
CA ASN A 100 8.68 -7.30 -6.72
C ASN A 100 9.14 -6.52 -5.50
N ALA A 101 10.45 -6.37 -5.32
CA ALA A 101 11.02 -5.61 -4.22
C ALA A 101 10.60 -4.13 -4.25
N TRP A 102 10.62 -3.50 -5.45
CA TRP A 102 10.10 -2.14 -5.64
C TRP A 102 8.62 -2.04 -5.21
N ILE A 103 7.75 -2.91 -5.77
CA ILE A 103 6.32 -2.90 -5.48
C ILE A 103 6.07 -3.10 -3.97
N ASN A 104 6.78 -4.04 -3.35
CA ASN A 104 6.58 -4.38 -1.95
C ASN A 104 7.02 -3.26 -1.02
N VAL A 105 8.20 -2.67 -1.23
CA VAL A 105 8.69 -1.54 -0.44
C VAL A 105 7.71 -0.36 -0.50
N TYR A 106 7.25 -0.01 -1.69
CA TYR A 106 6.30 1.10 -1.85
C TYR A 106 4.91 0.81 -1.31
N SER A 107 4.46 -0.45 -1.37
CA SER A 107 3.23 -0.89 -0.71
C SER A 107 3.35 -0.76 0.81
N ASN A 108 4.50 -1.14 1.37
CA ASN A 108 4.77 -1.01 2.81
C ASN A 108 4.85 0.46 3.24
N ILE A 109 5.55 1.32 2.50
CA ILE A 109 5.60 2.76 2.76
C ILE A 109 4.19 3.37 2.76
N LYS A 110 3.37 3.04 1.76
CA LYS A 110 1.97 3.48 1.69
C LYS A 110 1.17 3.02 2.91
N ASN A 111 1.22 1.73 3.22
CA ASN A 111 0.45 1.16 4.32
C ASN A 111 0.88 1.73 5.68
N ALA A 112 2.18 1.95 5.90
CA ALA A 112 2.69 2.59 7.10
C ALA A 112 2.13 4.01 7.27
N LYS A 113 2.15 4.83 6.22
CA LYS A 113 1.58 6.18 6.24
C LYS A 113 0.07 6.19 6.50
N ILE A 114 -0.67 5.21 5.97
CA ILE A 114 -2.10 5.05 6.26
C ILE A 114 -2.32 4.73 7.74
N VAL A 115 -1.54 3.81 8.32
CA VAL A 115 -1.66 3.46 9.76
C VAL A 115 -1.35 4.66 10.63
N ILE A 116 -0.26 5.40 10.35
CA ILE A 116 0.11 6.60 11.09
C ILE A 116 -1.04 7.62 11.05
N LYS A 117 -1.53 7.93 9.85
CA LYS A 117 -2.65 8.87 9.67
C LYS A 117 -3.90 8.45 10.45
N LYS A 118 -4.24 7.15 10.47
CA LYS A 118 -5.36 6.66 11.28
C LYS A 118 -5.14 6.89 12.77
N CYS A 119 -3.96 6.60 13.29
CA CYS A 119 -3.64 6.81 14.70
C CYS A 119 -3.62 8.30 15.10
N GLU A 120 -3.32 9.20 14.17
CA GLU A 120 -3.27 10.64 14.41
C GLU A 120 -4.63 11.33 14.22
N GLU A 121 -5.42 10.93 13.22
CA GLU A 121 -6.59 11.70 12.76
C GLU A 121 -7.94 10.98 12.99
N ASP A 122 -8.00 9.64 12.91
CA ASP A 122 -9.26 8.90 13.02
C ASP A 122 -9.77 8.90 14.47
N PRO A 123 -10.97 9.42 14.74
CA PRO A 123 -11.50 9.47 16.10
C PRO A 123 -11.60 8.12 16.81
N SER A 124 -11.73 7.01 16.06
CA SER A 124 -11.82 5.64 16.60
C SER A 124 -10.46 5.01 16.91
N GLU A 125 -9.39 5.50 16.30
CA GLU A 125 -8.02 4.98 16.40
C GLU A 125 -7.05 5.96 17.05
N LYS A 126 -7.46 7.21 17.21
CA LYS A 126 -6.63 8.29 17.75
C LYS A 126 -6.14 7.97 19.16
N GLY A 127 -4.83 8.12 19.37
CA GLY A 127 -4.18 7.83 20.64
C GLY A 127 -3.69 6.38 20.76
N ASN A 128 -3.75 5.59 19.68
CA ASN A 128 -3.14 4.26 19.62
C ASN A 128 -1.62 4.38 19.41
N VAL A 129 -0.93 4.97 20.41
CA VAL A 129 0.47 5.39 20.35
C VAL A 129 1.44 4.23 20.05
N VAL A 130 1.13 3.02 20.50
CA VAL A 130 1.98 1.84 20.23
C VAL A 130 1.91 1.44 18.77
N THR A 131 0.71 1.39 18.21
CA THR A 131 0.51 1.07 16.79
C THR A 131 1.15 2.15 15.90
N GLU A 132 0.99 3.42 16.26
CA GLU A 132 1.62 4.54 15.56
C GLU A 132 3.15 4.43 15.58
N ALA A 133 3.73 4.19 16.76
CA ALA A 133 5.19 4.04 16.91
C ALA A 133 5.74 2.87 16.07
N ILE A 134 5.08 1.72 16.10
CA ILE A 134 5.47 0.57 15.27
C ILE A 134 5.38 0.92 13.78
N ALA A 135 4.33 1.62 13.36
CA ALA A 135 4.18 2.06 11.96
C ALA A 135 5.28 3.03 11.54
N LYS A 136 5.67 3.97 12.40
CA LYS A 136 6.80 4.89 12.16
C LYS A 136 8.14 4.15 12.05
N ILE A 137 8.39 3.13 12.88
CA ILE A 137 9.59 2.27 12.79
C ILE A 137 9.61 1.51 11.46
N LEU A 138 8.49 0.89 11.07
CA LEU A 138 8.40 0.14 9.82
C LEU A 138 8.47 1.06 8.58
N LEU A 139 7.92 2.28 8.67
CA LEU A 139 8.09 3.31 7.65
C LEU A 139 9.56 3.70 7.49
N ALA A 140 10.24 3.96 8.59
CA ALA A 140 11.66 4.30 8.62
C ALA A 140 12.51 3.17 8.02
N TYR A 141 12.24 1.92 8.39
CA TYR A 141 12.94 0.76 7.85
C TYR A 141 12.77 0.62 6.33
N ASN A 142 11.53 0.64 5.84
CA ASN A 142 11.27 0.53 4.39
C ASN A 142 11.80 1.76 3.62
N GLY A 143 11.78 2.94 4.23
CA GLY A 143 12.37 4.16 3.67
C GLY A 143 13.90 4.07 3.55
N ALA A 144 14.57 3.57 4.58
CA ALA A 144 16.02 3.33 4.55
C ALA A 144 16.40 2.33 3.46
N VAL A 145 15.69 1.19 3.37
CA VAL A 145 15.92 0.19 2.31
C VAL A 145 15.72 0.79 0.92
N ALA A 146 14.66 1.59 0.72
CA ALA A 146 14.43 2.28 -0.55
C ALA A 146 15.60 3.23 -0.91
N ALA A 147 16.08 4.01 0.07
CA ALA A 147 17.19 4.93 -0.12
C ALA A 147 18.51 4.20 -0.36
N ASP A 148 18.78 3.09 0.33
CA ASP A 148 19.99 2.28 0.16
C ASP A 148 20.08 1.65 -1.23
N VAL A 149 18.97 1.08 -1.71
CA VAL A 149 18.97 0.30 -2.95
C VAL A 149 18.79 1.20 -4.17
N PHE A 150 17.96 2.23 -4.07
CA PHE A 150 17.58 3.06 -5.22
C PHE A 150 18.23 4.46 -5.21
N GLY A 151 18.84 4.87 -4.11
CA GLY A 151 19.39 6.23 -3.97
C GLY A 151 18.28 7.29 -3.92
N ASN A 152 18.35 8.26 -4.83
CA ASN A 152 17.28 9.25 -4.98
C ASN A 152 16.02 8.58 -5.52
N THR A 153 14.93 8.65 -4.77
CA THR A 153 13.71 7.91 -5.10
C THR A 153 12.44 8.62 -4.57
N PRO A 154 11.26 8.37 -5.13
CA PRO A 154 10.02 8.93 -4.57
C PRO A 154 9.78 8.45 -3.14
N TYR A 155 9.57 9.37 -2.19
CA TYR A 155 9.32 9.01 -0.79
C TYR A 155 8.29 9.91 -0.09
N SER A 156 8.57 11.21 0.00
CA SER A 156 7.75 12.12 0.81
C SER A 156 6.30 12.21 0.34
N GLN A 157 6.06 12.19 -0.96
CA GLN A 157 4.72 12.26 -1.56
C GLN A 157 4.10 10.88 -1.83
N THR A 158 4.86 9.80 -1.63
CA THR A 158 4.37 8.45 -1.86
C THR A 158 3.38 8.03 -0.78
N GLY A 159 2.28 7.38 -1.19
CA GLY A 159 1.29 6.82 -0.27
C GLY A 159 0.36 7.83 0.40
N ILE A 160 0.42 9.11 0.02
CA ILE A 160 -0.54 10.11 0.48
C ILE A 160 -1.83 9.96 -0.32
N LEU A 161 -2.94 9.80 0.40
CA LEU A 161 -4.27 9.58 -0.19
C LEU A 161 -5.17 10.78 0.02
N ASN A 162 -6.00 11.04 -0.98
CA ASN A 162 -7.16 11.92 -0.88
C ASN A 162 -8.23 11.30 0.06
N PRO A 163 -9.22 12.09 0.51
CA PRO A 163 -10.31 11.57 1.34
C PRO A 163 -11.14 10.45 0.72
N ASP A 164 -11.16 10.35 -0.61
CA ASP A 164 -11.83 9.30 -1.38
C ASP A 164 -10.96 8.03 -1.55
N GLY A 165 -9.75 7.98 -0.96
CA GLY A 165 -8.83 6.86 -1.05
C GLY A 165 -7.97 6.84 -2.32
N THR A 166 -8.13 7.79 -3.24
CA THR A 166 -7.29 7.89 -4.44
C THR A 166 -5.92 8.48 -4.11
N PRO A 167 -4.86 8.14 -4.86
CA PRO A 167 -3.55 8.75 -4.67
C PRO A 167 -3.60 10.27 -4.89
N MET A 168 -3.07 11.04 -3.93
CA MET A 168 -2.97 12.50 -4.07
C MET A 168 -1.94 12.89 -5.14
N TYR A 169 -0.86 12.13 -5.25
CA TYR A 169 0.21 12.36 -6.21
C TYR A 169 0.34 11.16 -7.14
N MET A 170 -0.11 11.30 -8.39
CA MET A 170 0.05 10.28 -9.43
C MET A 170 1.49 10.18 -9.94
N GLN A 171 2.24 11.26 -9.83
CA GLN A 171 3.66 11.36 -10.17
C GLN A 171 4.39 12.03 -9.00
N PRO A 172 4.70 11.27 -7.93
CA PRO A 172 5.39 11.82 -6.78
C PRO A 172 6.80 12.30 -7.18
N LYS A 173 7.25 13.38 -6.55
CA LYS A 173 8.61 13.89 -6.76
C LYS A 173 9.65 12.86 -6.32
N ILE A 174 10.82 12.92 -6.94
CA ILE A 174 12.00 12.19 -6.51
C ILE A 174 12.66 12.99 -5.38
N ASP A 175 12.75 12.37 -4.22
CA ASP A 175 13.46 12.92 -3.07
C ASP A 175 14.95 12.50 -3.12
N THR A 176 15.82 13.32 -2.55
CA THR A 176 17.24 12.96 -2.42
C THR A 176 17.42 11.90 -1.35
N GLN A 177 18.39 11.02 -1.52
CA GLN A 177 18.73 10.01 -0.51
C GLN A 177 18.95 10.66 0.88
N GLU A 178 19.66 11.78 0.93
CA GLU A 178 19.87 12.53 2.16
C GLU A 178 18.55 12.96 2.83
N SER A 179 17.61 13.52 2.05
CA SER A 179 16.31 13.95 2.61
C SER A 179 15.47 12.77 3.11
N ILE A 180 15.57 11.62 2.45
CA ILE A 180 14.90 10.39 2.91
C ILE A 180 15.48 9.95 4.25
N TYR A 181 16.80 9.95 4.41
CA TYR A 181 17.43 9.61 5.69
C TYR A 181 17.09 10.58 6.81
N GLN A 182 16.94 11.88 6.51
CA GLN A 182 16.46 12.85 7.50
C GLN A 182 15.05 12.48 8.00
N GLU A 183 14.13 12.12 7.08
CA GLU A 183 12.78 11.66 7.47
C GLU A 183 12.81 10.31 8.20
N VAL A 184 13.69 9.38 7.81
CA VAL A 184 13.91 8.11 8.51
C VAL A 184 14.31 8.35 9.97
N MET A 185 15.30 9.19 10.21
CA MET A 185 15.73 9.53 11.55
C MET A 185 14.63 10.22 12.37
N GLN A 186 13.89 11.15 11.77
CA GLN A 186 12.78 11.80 12.41
C GLN A 186 11.68 10.83 12.84
N ASN A 187 11.30 9.89 11.95
CA ASN A 187 10.31 8.85 12.27
C ASN A 187 10.75 7.95 13.44
N LEU A 188 12.05 7.63 13.54
CA LEU A 188 12.58 6.86 14.65
C LEU A 188 12.56 7.65 15.97
N ASP A 189 12.93 8.93 15.95
CA ASP A 189 12.88 9.80 17.12
C ASP A 189 11.44 10.02 17.60
N ASP A 190 10.50 10.20 16.68
CA ASP A 190 9.08 10.30 17.00
C ASP A 190 8.56 9.01 17.65
N ALA A 191 8.94 7.84 17.10
CA ALA A 191 8.56 6.54 17.64
C ALA A 191 9.11 6.35 19.07
N ILE A 192 10.36 6.72 19.32
CA ILE A 192 10.96 6.69 20.66
C ILE A 192 10.15 7.57 21.62
N THR A 193 9.78 8.76 21.19
CA THR A 193 9.01 9.71 22.01
C THR A 193 7.63 9.15 22.37
N LEU A 194 6.94 8.54 21.38
CA LEU A 194 5.63 7.90 21.58
C LEU A 194 5.72 6.73 22.57
N LEU A 195 6.73 5.87 22.44
CA LEU A 195 6.91 4.71 23.30
C LEU A 195 7.33 5.10 24.72
N ASN A 196 8.17 6.11 24.90
CA ASN A 196 8.56 6.60 26.23
C ASN A 196 7.40 7.19 27.01
N ASN A 197 6.41 7.75 26.33
CA ASN A 197 5.21 8.29 26.94
C ASN A 197 4.11 7.24 27.15
N CYS A 198 4.32 5.99 26.72
CA CYS A 198 3.36 4.92 26.85
C CYS A 198 3.46 4.26 28.23
N LEU A 199 2.39 4.32 29.02
CA LEU A 199 2.32 3.71 30.36
C LEU A 199 2.56 2.20 30.39
N LEU A 200 2.33 1.50 29.26
CA LEU A 200 2.61 0.06 29.11
C LEU A 200 4.12 -0.25 29.09
N TYR A 201 4.94 0.71 28.71
CA TYR A 201 6.39 0.52 28.59
C TYR A 201 7.15 0.95 29.86
N THR A 202 6.53 1.75 30.71
CA THR A 202 7.13 2.30 31.94
C THR A 202 6.72 1.59 33.22
N SER A 203 5.93 0.51 33.12
CA SER A 203 5.62 -0.33 34.27
C SER A 203 6.81 -1.24 34.60
N PRO A 204 7.36 -1.20 35.82
CA PRO A 204 8.46 -2.04 36.24
C PRO A 204 8.08 -3.53 36.30
#